data_9088214bc260e33dd29331a4042e3b86
#
_entry.id   9088214bc260e33dd29331a4042e3b86
#
_cell.length_a   1.000
_cell.length_b   1.000
_cell.length_c   1.000
_cell.angle_alpha   90.00
_cell.angle_beta   90.00
_cell.angle_gamma   90.00
#
_symmetry.space_group_name_H-M   'P 1'
#
loop_
_entity.id
_entity.type
_entity.pdbx_description
1 polymer ?
#
loop_
_entity_poly.entity_id
_entity_poly.type
_entity_poly.pdbx_seq_one_letter_code
_entity_poly.pdbx_strand_id
1 'polypeptide(L)'
;MTTNPQPRWRRWGKEALWLLLMALVISTLQDLWRSPTLPEGAMSAPVTLQDGSSTDLATLSQGKPLLVYYWASWCGVCRFTTPAVQQLWQEGENVLTVALRSGNSEQLAKGMSKKGLTFPTHNDESGALAAKWQVGVTPTFLVIKDGKLVSSTTGWSSKWGLQLRLWWASL
;
A
#
# COMPACT_ATOMS: atom_id res chain seq x y z
N MET A 1 18.80 45.49 -31.39
CA MET A 1 18.81 44.30 -30.52
C MET A 1 17.37 43.86 -30.31
N THR A 2 16.88 42.90 -31.13
CA THR A 2 15.51 42.41 -31.09
C THR A 2 15.43 41.26 -30.11
N THR A 3 14.93 41.50 -28.91
CA THR A 3 14.60 40.43 -27.94
C THR A 3 13.36 39.72 -28.45
N ASN A 4 13.57 38.56 -29.06
CA ASN A 4 12.47 37.66 -29.47
C ASN A 4 11.73 37.13 -28.22
N PRO A 5 10.45 37.51 -27.99
CA PRO A 5 9.75 37.06 -26.79
C PRO A 5 9.46 35.56 -26.95
N GLN A 6 10.08 34.76 -26.11
CA GLN A 6 9.82 33.31 -26.04
C GLN A 6 8.31 33.09 -25.87
N PRO A 7 7.67 32.20 -26.66
CA PRO A 7 6.23 32.00 -26.59
C PRO A 7 5.82 31.51 -25.19
N ARG A 8 4.78 32.15 -24.62
CA ARG A 8 4.28 31.92 -23.24
C ARG A 8 4.08 30.44 -22.90
N TRP A 9 3.69 29.63 -23.85
CA TRP A 9 3.47 28.18 -23.67
C TRP A 9 4.75 27.40 -23.31
N ARG A 10 5.95 27.81 -23.81
CA ARG A 10 7.24 27.21 -23.44
C ARG A 10 7.64 27.54 -22.00
N ARG A 11 7.27 28.69 -21.47
CA ARG A 11 7.46 29.04 -20.06
C ARG A 11 6.55 28.20 -19.17
N TRP A 12 5.28 28.10 -19.53
CA TRP A 12 4.30 27.27 -18.81
C TRP A 12 4.69 25.79 -18.82
N GLY A 13 5.22 25.26 -19.91
CA GLY A 13 5.75 23.91 -19.99
C GLY A 13 6.91 23.65 -19.01
N LYS A 14 7.84 24.62 -18.88
CA LYS A 14 8.95 24.52 -17.91
C LYS A 14 8.45 24.61 -16.47
N GLU A 15 7.52 25.49 -16.19
CA GLU A 15 6.92 25.64 -14.85
C GLU A 15 6.14 24.37 -14.45
N ALA A 16 5.34 23.81 -15.36
CA ALA A 16 4.64 22.54 -15.13
C ALA A 16 5.60 21.39 -14.90
N LEU A 17 6.68 21.29 -15.67
CA LEU A 17 7.73 20.27 -15.46
C LEU A 17 8.41 20.43 -14.10
N TRP A 18 8.73 21.66 -13.71
CA TRP A 18 9.32 21.96 -12.39
C TRP A 18 8.39 21.57 -11.25
N LEU A 19 7.09 21.88 -11.36
CA LEU A 19 6.08 21.49 -10.35
C LEU A 19 5.93 19.97 -10.27
N LEU A 20 5.96 19.26 -11.40
CA LEU A 20 5.93 17.80 -11.44
C LEU A 20 7.17 17.19 -10.77
N LEU A 21 8.37 17.71 -11.08
CA LEU A 21 9.61 17.27 -10.44
C LEU A 21 9.59 17.52 -8.93
N MET A 22 9.17 18.71 -8.51
CA MET A 22 9.01 19.05 -7.08
C MET A 22 8.01 18.11 -6.39
N ALA A 23 6.85 17.85 -7.00
CA ALA A 23 5.86 16.92 -6.47
C ALA A 23 6.43 15.50 -6.35
N LEU A 24 7.19 15.05 -7.33
CA LEU A 24 7.85 13.75 -7.34
C LEU A 24 8.92 13.65 -6.23
N VAL A 25 9.74 14.68 -6.06
CA VAL A 25 10.74 14.74 -4.98
C VAL A 25 10.07 14.75 -3.61
N ILE A 26 9.02 15.56 -3.43
CA ILE A 26 8.30 15.62 -2.15
C ILE A 26 7.66 14.27 -1.85
N SER A 27 7.01 13.62 -2.83
CA SER A 27 6.40 12.30 -2.62
C SER A 27 7.43 11.22 -2.27
N THR A 28 8.59 11.22 -2.93
CA THR A 28 9.67 10.25 -2.61
C THR A 28 10.28 10.50 -1.23
N LEU A 29 10.47 11.76 -0.83
CA LEU A 29 10.94 12.11 0.51
C LEU A 29 9.91 11.72 1.59
N GLN A 30 8.61 11.90 1.33
CA GLN A 30 7.56 11.47 2.24
C GLN A 30 7.50 9.94 2.36
N ASP A 31 7.66 9.21 1.26
CA ASP A 31 7.71 7.75 1.28
C ASP A 31 8.93 7.25 2.09
N LEU A 32 10.09 7.87 1.94
CA LEU A 32 11.28 7.54 2.73
C LEU A 32 11.09 7.85 4.22
N TRP A 33 10.48 8.98 4.55
CA TRP A 33 10.30 9.41 5.96
C TRP A 33 9.21 8.62 6.69
N ARG A 34 8.22 8.10 5.95
CA ARG A 34 7.10 7.33 6.48
C ARG A 34 7.24 5.83 6.27
N SER A 35 8.39 5.39 5.73
CA SER A 35 8.64 3.96 5.54
C SER A 35 8.60 3.24 6.89
N PRO A 36 7.69 2.28 7.08
CA PRO A 36 7.64 1.49 8.30
C PRO A 36 8.94 0.72 8.45
N THR A 37 9.46 0.68 9.67
CA THR A 37 10.57 -0.19 10.01
C THR A 37 10.01 -1.50 10.52
N LEU A 38 10.16 -2.57 9.73
CA LEU A 38 9.75 -3.89 10.16
C LEU A 38 10.77 -4.43 11.18
N PRO A 39 10.33 -4.86 12.39
CA PRO A 39 11.23 -5.40 13.37
C PRO A 39 11.84 -6.72 12.92
N GLU A 40 12.96 -7.10 13.52
CA GLU A 40 13.54 -8.44 13.32
C GLU A 40 12.50 -9.53 13.57
N GLY A 41 12.44 -10.52 12.67
CA GLY A 41 11.47 -11.61 12.75
C GLY A 41 10.06 -11.26 12.27
N ALA A 42 9.77 -10.03 11.85
CA ALA A 42 8.45 -9.67 11.30
C ALA A 42 8.06 -10.50 10.08
N MET A 43 9.05 -10.88 9.27
CA MET A 43 8.81 -11.65 8.03
C MET A 43 8.38 -13.09 8.30
N SER A 44 8.88 -13.71 9.38
CA SER A 44 8.56 -15.08 9.80
C SER A 44 7.53 -15.15 10.93
N ALA A 45 7.04 -13.99 11.40
CA ALA A 45 6.00 -13.97 12.41
C ALA A 45 4.67 -14.49 11.83
N PRO A 46 3.98 -15.42 12.52
CA PRO A 46 2.71 -15.94 12.03
C PRO A 46 1.64 -14.85 12.01
N VAL A 47 0.92 -14.78 10.92
CA VAL A 47 -0.23 -13.90 10.70
C VAL A 47 -1.46 -14.76 10.51
N THR A 48 -2.41 -14.69 11.45
CA THR A 48 -3.68 -15.42 11.37
C THR A 48 -4.66 -14.64 10.50
N LEU A 49 -5.17 -15.28 9.47
CA LEU A 49 -6.17 -14.71 8.58
C LEU A 49 -7.58 -14.87 9.14
N GLN A 50 -8.55 -14.19 8.55
CA GLN A 50 -9.92 -14.16 9.00
C GLN A 50 -10.65 -15.53 8.81
N ASP A 51 -10.16 -16.36 7.90
CA ASP A 51 -10.62 -17.74 7.70
C ASP A 51 -10.05 -18.76 8.71
N GLY A 52 -9.20 -18.29 9.64
CA GLY A 52 -8.52 -19.11 10.65
C GLY A 52 -7.20 -19.72 10.17
N SER A 53 -6.84 -19.59 8.90
CA SER A 53 -5.53 -20.03 8.40
C SER A 53 -4.41 -19.16 8.95
N SER A 54 -3.20 -19.72 9.02
CA SER A 54 -2.00 -18.99 9.46
C SER A 54 -0.95 -19.03 8.37
N THR A 55 -0.30 -17.91 8.16
CA THR A 55 0.77 -17.72 7.17
C THR A 55 1.82 -16.76 7.70
N ASP A 56 2.88 -16.52 6.96
CA ASP A 56 3.88 -15.50 7.25
C ASP A 56 4.28 -14.74 5.97
N LEU A 57 4.86 -13.56 6.13
CA LEU A 57 5.22 -12.71 5.00
C LEU A 57 6.36 -13.28 4.16
N ALA A 58 7.31 -14.00 4.80
CA ALA A 58 8.44 -14.59 4.09
C ALA A 58 7.93 -15.66 3.11
N THR A 59 7.07 -16.56 3.58
CA THR A 59 6.45 -17.59 2.76
C THR A 59 5.61 -16.99 1.63
N LEU A 60 4.74 -16.02 1.95
CA LEU A 60 3.88 -15.39 0.94
C LEU A 60 4.65 -14.61 -0.13
N SER A 61 5.82 -14.07 0.19
CA SER A 61 6.60 -13.25 -0.74
C SER A 61 7.64 -14.02 -1.55
N GLN A 62 7.73 -15.35 -1.38
CA GLN A 62 8.66 -16.18 -2.13
C GLN A 62 8.29 -16.25 -3.61
N GLY A 63 9.25 -15.97 -4.49
CA GLY A 63 9.08 -16.09 -5.93
C GLY A 63 8.17 -15.02 -6.57
N LYS A 64 7.16 -14.49 -5.85
CA LYS A 64 6.26 -13.45 -6.32
C LYS A 64 6.15 -12.30 -5.31
N PRO A 65 6.25 -11.04 -5.74
CA PRO A 65 6.05 -9.91 -4.84
C PRO A 65 4.71 -9.97 -4.12
N LEU A 66 4.71 -9.67 -2.82
CA LEU A 66 3.53 -9.59 -1.97
C LEU A 66 3.18 -8.12 -1.72
N LEU A 67 1.94 -7.75 -1.98
CA LEU A 67 1.36 -6.47 -1.57
C LEU A 67 0.71 -6.64 -0.20
N VAL A 68 1.25 -5.99 0.83
CA VAL A 68 0.59 -5.88 2.14
C VAL A 68 -0.12 -4.54 2.21
N TYR A 69 -1.43 -4.56 2.42
CA TYR A 69 -2.28 -3.38 2.46
C TYR A 69 -2.89 -3.17 3.84
N TYR A 70 -2.43 -2.12 4.54
CA TYR A 70 -3.03 -1.67 5.79
C TYR A 70 -4.19 -0.72 5.51
N TRP A 71 -5.36 -1.05 6.02
CA TRP A 71 -6.58 -0.27 5.84
C TRP A 71 -7.45 -0.27 7.09
N ALA A 72 -8.48 0.55 7.10
CA ALA A 72 -9.47 0.53 8.18
C ALA A 72 -10.87 0.83 7.65
N SER A 73 -11.88 0.27 8.32
CA SER A 73 -13.29 0.49 7.95
C SER A 73 -13.75 1.94 8.10
N TRP A 74 -13.13 2.67 9.02
CA TRP A 74 -13.35 4.09 9.30
C TRP A 74 -12.48 5.06 8.47
N CYS A 75 -11.55 4.55 7.68
CA CYS A 75 -10.60 5.36 6.90
C CYS A 75 -11.28 5.91 5.63
N GLY A 76 -11.43 7.22 5.53
CA GLY A 76 -12.06 7.88 4.38
C GLY A 76 -11.32 7.66 3.06
N VAL A 77 -9.98 7.75 3.07
CA VAL A 77 -9.14 7.54 1.86
C VAL A 77 -9.17 6.07 1.41
N CYS A 78 -9.27 5.13 2.35
CA CYS A 78 -9.33 3.70 2.04
C CYS A 78 -10.54 3.33 1.18
N ARG A 79 -11.63 4.12 1.22
CA ARG A 79 -12.80 3.90 0.34
C ARG A 79 -12.44 3.96 -1.15
N PHE A 80 -11.43 4.75 -1.49
CA PHE A 80 -10.99 4.93 -2.88
C PHE A 80 -9.86 3.97 -3.27
N THR A 81 -9.10 3.46 -2.31
CA THR A 81 -7.97 2.55 -2.58
C THR A 81 -8.35 1.08 -2.47
N THR A 82 -9.27 0.73 -1.56
CA THR A 82 -9.71 -0.67 -1.35
C THR A 82 -10.24 -1.35 -2.62
N PRO A 83 -11.07 -0.68 -3.48
CA PRO A 83 -11.50 -1.29 -4.74
C PRO A 83 -10.35 -1.63 -5.69
N ALA A 84 -9.31 -0.79 -5.74
CA ALA A 84 -8.12 -1.05 -6.54
C ALA A 84 -7.36 -2.29 -6.05
N VAL A 85 -7.22 -2.46 -4.73
CA VAL A 85 -6.61 -3.65 -4.12
C VAL A 85 -7.45 -4.90 -4.38
N GLN A 86 -8.78 -4.80 -4.28
CA GLN A 86 -9.69 -5.91 -4.61
C GLN A 86 -9.53 -6.36 -6.07
N GLN A 87 -9.39 -5.42 -7.01
CA GLN A 87 -9.14 -5.74 -8.41
C GLN A 87 -7.79 -6.43 -8.60
N LEU A 88 -6.72 -5.97 -7.95
CA LEU A 88 -5.40 -6.61 -8.00
C LEU A 88 -5.47 -8.06 -7.51
N TRP A 89 -6.18 -8.32 -6.41
CA TRP A 89 -6.44 -9.66 -5.92
C TRP A 89 -7.18 -10.53 -6.93
N GLN A 90 -8.24 -10.00 -7.54
CA GLN A 90 -9.02 -10.72 -8.57
C GLN A 90 -8.22 -10.99 -9.85
N GLU A 91 -7.24 -10.17 -10.17
CA GLU A 91 -6.30 -10.35 -11.29
C GLU A 91 -5.16 -11.34 -10.96
N GLY A 92 -5.19 -11.94 -9.76
CA GLY A 92 -4.22 -12.94 -9.34
C GLY A 92 -2.93 -12.36 -8.77
N GLU A 93 -2.90 -11.07 -8.41
CA GLU A 93 -1.77 -10.53 -7.68
C GLU A 93 -1.72 -11.09 -6.26
N ASN A 94 -0.51 -11.20 -5.71
CA ASN A 94 -0.28 -11.71 -4.37
C ASN A 94 -0.56 -10.60 -3.35
N VAL A 95 -1.68 -10.69 -2.65
CA VAL A 95 -2.18 -9.65 -1.75
C VAL A 95 -2.46 -10.24 -0.36
N LEU A 96 -2.00 -9.54 0.67
CA LEU A 96 -2.41 -9.72 2.06
C LEU A 96 -2.90 -8.38 2.59
N THR A 97 -4.02 -8.37 3.31
CA THR A 97 -4.49 -7.12 3.91
C THR A 97 -4.54 -7.19 5.44
N VAL A 98 -4.37 -6.04 6.07
CA VAL A 98 -4.45 -5.89 7.53
C VAL A 98 -5.50 -4.83 7.84
N ALA A 99 -6.60 -5.26 8.48
CA ALA A 99 -7.68 -4.38 8.89
C ALA A 99 -7.40 -3.82 10.30
N LEU A 100 -7.00 -2.55 10.35
CA LEU A 100 -6.62 -1.89 11.59
C LEU A 100 -7.85 -1.40 12.36
N ARG A 101 -8.05 -1.90 13.59
CA ARG A 101 -9.11 -1.45 14.51
C ARG A 101 -10.47 -1.29 13.83
N SER A 102 -10.84 -2.28 13.02
CA SER A 102 -12.03 -2.25 12.18
C SER A 102 -13.22 -3.04 12.76
N GLY A 103 -13.18 -3.28 14.06
CA GLY A 103 -14.14 -4.07 14.81
C GLY A 103 -13.67 -5.51 15.04
N ASN A 104 -14.52 -6.33 15.68
CA ASN A 104 -14.23 -7.73 15.86
C ASN A 104 -14.34 -8.51 14.53
N SER A 105 -13.93 -9.78 14.55
CA SER A 105 -13.87 -10.60 13.33
C SER A 105 -15.24 -10.75 12.63
N GLU A 106 -16.34 -10.82 13.38
CA GLU A 106 -17.69 -10.92 12.81
C GLU A 106 -18.11 -9.62 12.11
N GLN A 107 -17.88 -8.49 12.78
CA GLN A 107 -18.17 -7.15 12.22
C GLN A 107 -17.35 -6.88 10.96
N LEU A 108 -16.08 -7.23 10.98
CA LEU A 108 -15.19 -7.09 9.83
C LEU A 108 -15.67 -7.97 8.68
N ALA A 109 -15.95 -9.27 8.90
CA ALA A 109 -16.43 -10.20 7.89
C ALA A 109 -17.73 -9.68 7.23
N LYS A 110 -18.68 -9.22 8.04
CA LYS A 110 -19.94 -8.64 7.57
C LYS A 110 -19.71 -7.38 6.74
N GLY A 111 -18.76 -6.53 7.17
CA GLY A 111 -18.40 -5.31 6.45
C GLY A 111 -17.73 -5.58 5.10
N MET A 112 -16.82 -6.57 5.05
CA MET A 112 -16.16 -7.02 3.84
C MET A 112 -17.16 -7.64 2.85
N SER A 113 -18.00 -8.55 3.32
CA SER A 113 -19.04 -9.19 2.50
C SER A 113 -19.99 -8.19 1.85
N LYS A 114 -20.47 -7.19 2.61
CA LYS A 114 -21.32 -6.11 2.06
C LYS A 114 -20.66 -5.30 0.95
N LYS A 115 -19.33 -5.24 0.93
CA LYS A 115 -18.52 -4.50 -0.06
C LYS A 115 -17.95 -5.40 -1.16
N GLY A 116 -18.25 -6.71 -1.13
CA GLY A 116 -17.70 -7.68 -2.08
C GLY A 116 -16.19 -7.85 -1.99
N LEU A 117 -15.60 -7.66 -0.79
CA LEU A 117 -14.16 -7.81 -0.57
C LEU A 117 -13.85 -9.27 -0.24
N THR A 118 -12.94 -9.87 -1.02
CA THR A 118 -12.58 -11.29 -0.95
C THR A 118 -11.09 -11.55 -0.74
N PHE A 119 -10.29 -10.50 -0.65
CA PHE A 119 -8.87 -10.62 -0.41
C PHE A 119 -8.58 -11.17 1.02
N PRO A 120 -7.48 -11.94 1.21
CA PRO A 120 -7.08 -12.43 2.52
C PRO A 120 -6.80 -11.27 3.48
N THR A 121 -7.34 -11.36 4.70
CA THR A 121 -7.30 -10.27 5.66
C THR A 121 -6.91 -10.79 7.05
N HIS A 122 -5.95 -10.14 7.68
CA HIS A 122 -5.70 -10.22 9.11
C HIS A 122 -6.50 -9.12 9.83
N ASN A 123 -7.22 -9.48 10.90
CA ASN A 123 -7.91 -8.51 11.74
C ASN A 123 -7.00 -8.03 12.88
N ASP A 124 -6.39 -6.88 12.74
CA ASP A 124 -5.62 -6.23 13.80
C ASP A 124 -6.55 -5.39 14.69
N GLU A 125 -7.42 -6.08 15.43
CA GLU A 125 -8.48 -5.48 16.24
C GLU A 125 -7.93 -4.51 17.29
N SER A 126 -6.83 -4.86 17.95
CA SER A 126 -6.18 -4.01 18.95
C SER A 126 -5.25 -2.95 18.35
N GLY A 127 -4.79 -3.14 17.12
CA GLY A 127 -3.74 -2.35 16.50
C GLY A 127 -2.33 -2.76 16.91
N ALA A 128 -2.17 -3.94 17.52
CA ALA A 128 -0.89 -4.41 18.02
C ALA A 128 0.10 -4.72 16.89
N LEU A 129 -0.37 -5.31 15.79
CA LEU A 129 0.46 -5.59 14.63
C LEU A 129 0.93 -4.30 13.96
N ALA A 130 0.01 -3.35 13.75
CA ALA A 130 0.34 -2.06 13.18
C ALA A 130 1.35 -1.30 14.05
N ALA A 131 1.18 -1.29 15.37
CA ALA A 131 2.12 -0.69 16.31
C ALA A 131 3.50 -1.36 16.25
N LYS A 132 3.55 -2.70 16.24
CA LYS A 132 4.79 -3.47 16.13
C LYS A 132 5.54 -3.19 14.82
N TRP A 133 4.83 -2.98 13.71
CA TRP A 133 5.42 -2.72 12.41
C TRP A 133 5.55 -1.21 12.12
N GLN A 134 5.27 -0.37 13.12
CA GLN A 134 5.33 1.10 13.03
C GLN A 134 4.48 1.69 11.90
N VAL A 135 3.35 1.05 11.61
CA VAL A 135 2.37 1.55 10.65
C VAL A 135 1.46 2.55 11.35
N GLY A 136 1.77 3.84 11.24
CA GLY A 136 1.04 4.92 11.94
C GLY A 136 -0.15 5.51 11.17
N VAL A 137 -0.29 5.20 9.88
CA VAL A 137 -1.33 5.81 9.02
C VAL A 137 -1.98 4.77 8.11
N THR A 138 -3.23 5.04 7.72
CA THR A 138 -3.94 4.25 6.70
C THR A 138 -4.46 5.17 5.59
N PRO A 139 -4.41 4.73 4.34
CA PRO A 139 -3.85 3.46 3.85
C PRO A 139 -2.33 3.47 3.82
N THR A 140 -1.71 2.31 4.10
CA THR A 140 -0.28 2.06 3.89
C THR A 140 -0.12 0.79 3.06
N PHE A 141 0.79 0.83 2.11
CA PHE A 141 1.11 -0.27 1.22
C PHE A 141 2.57 -0.64 1.39
N LEU A 142 2.84 -1.93 1.58
CA LEU A 142 4.19 -2.48 1.62
C LEU A 142 4.31 -3.49 0.48
N VAL A 143 5.40 -3.43 -0.26
CA VAL A 143 5.75 -4.46 -1.25
C VAL A 143 6.92 -5.25 -0.71
N ILE A 144 6.71 -6.54 -0.53
CA ILE A 144 7.68 -7.49 0.02
C ILE A 144 8.05 -8.49 -1.06
N LYS A 145 9.33 -8.78 -1.22
CA LYS A 145 9.84 -9.78 -2.15
C LYS A 145 10.92 -10.62 -1.46
N ASP A 146 10.75 -11.93 -1.48
CA ASP A 146 11.69 -12.89 -0.90
C ASP A 146 12.08 -12.53 0.55
N GLY A 147 11.07 -12.19 1.36
CA GLY A 147 11.24 -11.84 2.77
C GLY A 147 11.88 -10.46 3.02
N LYS A 148 11.96 -9.58 2.02
CA LYS A 148 12.53 -8.23 2.16
C LYS A 148 11.50 -7.17 1.77
N LEU A 149 11.43 -6.10 2.56
CA LEU A 149 10.65 -4.91 2.20
C LEU A 149 11.36 -4.17 1.05
N VAL A 150 10.73 -4.13 -0.12
CA VAL A 150 11.28 -3.53 -1.34
C VAL A 150 10.78 -2.10 -1.54
N SER A 151 9.51 -1.85 -1.19
CA SER A 151 8.88 -0.54 -1.36
C SER A 151 7.79 -0.34 -0.33
N SER A 152 7.60 0.90 0.10
CA SER A 152 6.47 1.32 0.92
C SER A 152 5.87 2.62 0.38
N THR A 153 4.58 2.82 0.58
CA THR A 153 3.92 4.09 0.30
C THR A 153 2.69 4.26 1.18
N THR A 154 2.33 5.50 1.46
CA THR A 154 1.19 5.85 2.31
C THR A 154 0.23 6.79 1.59
N GLY A 155 -1.04 6.75 1.98
CA GLY A 155 -2.07 7.59 1.38
C GLY A 155 -2.67 7.00 0.11
N TRP A 156 -3.34 7.85 -0.68
CA TRP A 156 -4.01 7.41 -1.88
C TRP A 156 -3.03 6.86 -2.93
N SER A 157 -3.31 5.67 -3.44
CA SER A 157 -2.55 5.04 -4.53
C SER A 157 -3.51 4.50 -5.58
N SER A 158 -3.20 4.76 -6.84
CA SER A 158 -3.96 4.19 -7.96
C SER A 158 -3.60 2.71 -8.17
N LYS A 159 -4.50 1.96 -8.78
CA LYS A 159 -4.24 0.58 -9.20
C LYS A 159 -2.95 0.45 -10.02
N TRP A 160 -2.80 1.30 -11.03
CA TRP A 160 -1.62 1.33 -11.90
C TRP A 160 -0.33 1.61 -11.14
N GLY A 161 -0.36 2.51 -10.15
CA GLY A 161 0.78 2.80 -9.30
C GLY A 161 1.19 1.59 -8.45
N LEU A 162 0.23 0.84 -7.92
CA LEU A 162 0.48 -0.39 -7.17
C LEU A 162 1.01 -1.50 -8.09
N GLN A 163 0.43 -1.68 -9.29
CA GLN A 163 0.92 -2.64 -10.28
C GLN A 163 2.35 -2.36 -10.71
N LEU A 164 2.69 -1.09 -10.95
CA LEU A 164 4.05 -0.70 -11.32
C LEU A 164 5.06 -1.05 -10.21
N ARG A 165 4.69 -0.84 -8.93
CA ARG A 165 5.54 -1.21 -7.79
C ARG A 165 5.73 -2.72 -7.67
N LEU A 166 4.68 -3.51 -7.89
CA LEU A 166 4.74 -4.97 -7.91
C LEU A 166 5.60 -5.48 -9.08
N TRP A 167 5.38 -4.92 -10.27
CA TRP A 167 6.17 -5.26 -11.45
C TRP A 167 7.66 -4.93 -11.24
N TRP A 168 7.97 -3.74 -10.71
CA TRP A 168 9.36 -3.36 -10.39
C TRP A 168 10.01 -4.32 -9.37
N ALA A 169 9.26 -4.76 -8.37
CA ALA A 169 9.74 -5.71 -7.38
C ALA A 169 9.91 -7.14 -7.93
N SER A 170 9.36 -7.45 -9.10
CA SER A 170 9.50 -8.74 -9.75
C SER A 170 10.76 -8.87 -10.64
N LEU A 171 11.41 -7.73 -10.95
CA LEU A 171 12.66 -7.67 -11.73
C LEU A 171 13.86 -8.10 -10.89
#